data_eca7bd92702fe110ead6a6273780ca11
#
_entry.id   eca7bd92702fe110ead6a6273780ca11
#
_cell.length_a   1.000
_cell.length_b   1.000
_cell.length_c   1.000
_cell.angle_alpha   90.00
_cell.angle_beta   90.00
_cell.angle_gamma   90.00
#
_symmetry.space_group_name_H-M   'P 1'
#
loop_
_entity.id
_entity.type
_entity.pdbx_description
1 polymer ?
#
loop_
_entity_poly.entity_id
_entity_poly.type
_entity_poly.pdbx_seq_one_letter_code
_entity_poly.pdbx_strand_id
1 'polypeptide(L)'
;TKWEGLVPALTSGKIDMIIAGMSPTAERKQEIAFSSSYYTSEPVLLVKKDSAYANAKSLEDFSGAKITSQQGVYLYDLISQISGAKKETAMGDFAQMRQALEAGVIDAYVSERPEALTAESANAKFKMIQPEPGFKTGEEDTSIAIGLRKDDERISQINASIETISKEEQVALMDRMIKEQPAESTTTEESNSNFFGQVAKILTENWQQLLRGAGITLLISII
;
A
#
# COMPACT_ATOMS: atom_id res chain seq x y z
N THR A 1 -10.15 -4.81 3.71
CA THR A 1 -10.15 -5.77 2.57
C THR A 1 -8.74 -5.83 2.01
N LYS A 2 -8.22 -7.03 1.74
CA LYS A 2 -6.93 -7.19 1.05
C LYS A 2 -7.02 -6.66 -0.37
N TRP A 3 -5.88 -6.28 -0.95
CA TRP A 3 -5.81 -5.69 -2.29
C TRP A 3 -6.56 -6.49 -3.35
N GLU A 4 -6.32 -7.78 -3.44
CA GLU A 4 -6.97 -8.69 -4.41
C GLU A 4 -8.50 -8.79 -4.25
N GLY A 5 -9.01 -8.45 -3.07
CA GLY A 5 -10.44 -8.45 -2.77
C GLY A 5 -11.17 -7.17 -3.16
N LEU A 6 -10.48 -6.11 -3.61
CA LEU A 6 -11.10 -4.81 -3.90
C LEU A 6 -12.02 -4.88 -5.14
N VAL A 7 -11.55 -5.42 -6.26
CA VAL A 7 -12.36 -5.55 -7.48
C VAL A 7 -13.57 -6.47 -7.26
N PRO A 8 -13.43 -7.67 -6.67
CA PRO A 8 -14.58 -8.49 -6.28
C PRO A 8 -15.57 -7.80 -5.33
N ALA A 9 -15.07 -7.00 -4.37
CA ALA A 9 -15.93 -6.25 -3.47
C ALA A 9 -16.73 -5.16 -4.20
N LEU A 10 -16.11 -4.48 -5.15
CA LEU A 10 -16.76 -3.47 -5.98
C LEU A 10 -17.84 -4.09 -6.90
N THR A 11 -17.49 -5.14 -7.61
CA THR A 11 -18.42 -5.82 -8.55
C THR A 11 -19.59 -6.47 -7.84
N SER A 12 -19.39 -6.97 -6.62
CA SER A 12 -20.47 -7.54 -5.78
C SER A 12 -21.31 -6.48 -5.04
N GLY A 13 -21.00 -5.19 -5.17
CA GLY A 13 -21.72 -4.10 -4.51
C GLY A 13 -21.45 -3.95 -3.01
N LYS A 14 -20.43 -4.60 -2.47
CA LYS A 14 -20.02 -4.44 -1.07
C LYS A 14 -19.33 -3.09 -0.80
N ILE A 15 -18.74 -2.51 -1.82
CA ILE A 15 -18.18 -1.16 -1.81
C ILE A 15 -18.66 -0.42 -3.06
N ASP A 16 -18.67 0.92 -3.00
CA ASP A 16 -19.21 1.76 -4.06
C ASP A 16 -18.15 2.25 -5.05
N MET A 17 -16.90 2.38 -4.60
CA MET A 17 -15.76 2.79 -5.43
C MET A 17 -14.45 2.34 -4.78
N ILE A 18 -13.37 2.36 -5.56
CA ILE A 18 -12.01 2.08 -5.12
C ILE A 18 -11.17 3.34 -5.31
N ILE A 19 -10.71 3.94 -4.19
CA ILE A 19 -9.77 5.07 -4.19
C ILE A 19 -8.56 4.61 -3.37
N ALA A 20 -7.63 3.90 -4.03
CA ALA A 20 -6.60 3.14 -3.32
C ALA A 20 -5.29 2.99 -4.12
N GLY A 21 -4.88 3.99 -4.90
CA GLY A 21 -3.67 3.88 -5.70
C GLY A 21 -3.76 2.81 -6.81
N MET A 22 -4.95 2.63 -7.40
CA MET A 22 -5.18 1.56 -8.37
C MET A 22 -4.92 2.03 -9.80
N SER A 23 -4.00 1.33 -10.49
CA SER A 23 -3.73 1.56 -11.91
C SER A 23 -4.83 0.97 -12.78
N PRO A 24 -5.29 1.69 -13.84
CA PRO A 24 -6.31 1.24 -14.75
C PRO A 24 -5.75 0.29 -15.82
N THR A 25 -5.19 -0.85 -15.41
CA THR A 25 -4.61 -1.83 -16.33
C THR A 25 -5.67 -2.38 -17.30
N ALA A 26 -5.23 -2.85 -18.48
CA ALA A 26 -6.11 -3.43 -19.49
C ALA A 26 -6.96 -4.60 -18.93
N GLU A 27 -6.38 -5.43 -18.04
CA GLU A 27 -7.08 -6.52 -17.38
C GLU A 27 -8.21 -5.99 -16.50
N ARG A 28 -7.93 -5.03 -15.61
CA ARG A 28 -8.93 -4.44 -14.71
C ARG A 28 -10.04 -3.71 -15.44
N LYS A 29 -9.72 -3.07 -16.58
CA LYS A 29 -10.71 -2.41 -17.45
C LYS A 29 -11.72 -3.39 -18.06
N GLN A 30 -11.41 -4.69 -18.10
CA GLN A 30 -12.38 -5.71 -18.52
C GLN A 30 -13.48 -5.93 -17.47
N GLU A 31 -13.19 -5.71 -16.20
CA GLU A 31 -14.11 -5.97 -15.10
C GLU A 31 -14.79 -4.70 -14.57
N ILE A 32 -14.08 -3.59 -14.48
CA ILE A 32 -14.54 -2.33 -13.86
C ILE A 32 -14.26 -1.14 -14.77
N ALA A 33 -14.93 -0.02 -14.51
CA ALA A 33 -14.65 1.28 -15.11
C ALA A 33 -13.67 2.09 -14.26
N PHE A 34 -12.98 3.04 -14.89
CA PHE A 34 -12.05 3.93 -14.21
C PHE A 34 -12.35 5.39 -14.55
N SER A 35 -12.15 6.26 -13.58
CA SER A 35 -12.14 7.71 -13.79
C SER A 35 -10.93 8.13 -14.63
N SER A 36 -10.87 9.42 -14.97
CA SER A 36 -9.62 10.09 -15.34
C SER A 36 -8.58 9.89 -14.26
N SER A 37 -7.29 9.85 -14.63
CA SER A 37 -6.20 9.73 -13.66
C SER A 37 -6.15 10.96 -12.76
N TYR A 38 -6.07 10.74 -11.45
CA TYR A 38 -5.89 11.81 -10.47
C TYR A 38 -4.45 11.93 -9.94
N TYR A 39 -3.58 10.99 -10.28
CA TYR A 39 -2.17 11.03 -9.95
C TYR A 39 -1.37 10.13 -10.90
N THR A 40 -0.10 10.45 -11.12
CA THR A 40 0.85 9.58 -11.83
C THR A 40 1.98 9.26 -10.87
N SER A 41 2.25 7.98 -10.66
CA SER A 41 3.26 7.49 -9.73
C SER A 41 4.35 6.73 -10.48
N GLU A 42 5.59 6.92 -10.06
CA GLU A 42 6.74 6.19 -10.60
C GLU A 42 7.10 5.02 -9.67
N PRO A 43 7.44 3.85 -10.24
CA PRO A 43 7.97 2.74 -9.47
C PRO A 43 9.34 3.08 -8.89
N VAL A 44 9.51 2.78 -7.61
CA VAL A 44 10.73 3.00 -6.84
C VAL A 44 11.08 1.75 -6.04
N LEU A 45 12.25 1.73 -5.41
CA LEU A 45 12.62 0.67 -4.47
C LEU A 45 12.72 1.25 -3.06
N LEU A 46 12.24 0.50 -2.07
CA LEU A 46 12.52 0.78 -0.66
C LEU A 46 13.58 -0.19 -0.15
N VAL A 47 14.58 0.34 0.53
CA VAL A 47 15.71 -0.41 1.11
C VAL A 47 15.94 0.01 2.56
N LYS A 48 16.78 -0.73 3.28
CA LYS A 48 17.30 -0.24 4.57
C LYS A 48 18.44 0.76 4.33
N LYS A 49 18.51 1.79 5.14
CA LYS A 49 19.58 2.81 5.08
C LYS A 49 20.98 2.26 5.34
N ASP A 50 21.08 1.18 6.09
CA ASP A 50 22.34 0.50 6.42
C ASP A 50 22.65 -0.68 5.50
N SER A 51 21.87 -0.90 4.44
CA SER A 51 22.09 -1.97 3.46
C SER A 51 23.14 -1.60 2.43
N ALA A 52 23.68 -2.61 1.75
CA ALA A 52 24.56 -2.44 0.60
C ALA A 52 23.91 -1.63 -0.54
N TYR A 53 22.60 -1.61 -0.61
CA TYR A 53 21.80 -0.98 -1.66
C TYR A 53 21.37 0.46 -1.34
N ALA A 54 21.71 0.98 -0.16
CA ALA A 54 21.31 2.32 0.28
C ALA A 54 21.82 3.48 -0.59
N ASN A 55 22.86 3.23 -1.38
CA ASN A 55 23.46 4.22 -2.30
C ASN A 55 23.31 3.82 -3.77
N ALA A 56 22.47 2.86 -4.08
CA ALA A 56 22.12 2.47 -5.44
C ALA A 56 21.58 3.67 -6.22
N LYS A 57 21.94 3.77 -7.49
CA LYS A 57 21.51 4.85 -8.39
C LYS A 57 20.78 4.31 -9.62
N SER A 58 21.04 3.06 -9.99
CA SER A 58 20.48 2.40 -11.16
C SER A 58 19.89 1.04 -10.79
N LEU A 59 19.15 0.44 -11.72
CA LEU A 59 18.61 -0.92 -11.54
C LEU A 59 19.71 -1.97 -11.47
N GLU A 60 20.83 -1.77 -12.16
CA GLU A 60 21.97 -2.68 -12.17
C GLU A 60 22.63 -2.82 -10.78
N ASP A 61 22.57 -1.77 -9.97
CA ASP A 61 23.15 -1.77 -8.61
C ASP A 61 22.43 -2.76 -7.67
N PHE A 62 21.25 -3.23 -8.05
CA PHE A 62 20.48 -4.23 -7.30
C PHE A 62 20.77 -5.68 -7.73
N SER A 63 21.81 -5.92 -8.52
CA SER A 63 22.21 -7.28 -8.90
C SER A 63 22.49 -8.12 -7.65
N GLY A 64 21.90 -9.31 -7.58
CA GLY A 64 21.99 -10.22 -6.42
C GLY A 64 21.03 -9.92 -5.28
N ALA A 65 20.37 -8.76 -5.25
CA ALA A 65 19.41 -8.38 -4.23
C ALA A 65 18.18 -9.30 -4.24
N LYS A 66 17.68 -9.64 -3.05
CA LYS A 66 16.40 -10.32 -2.83
C LYS A 66 15.29 -9.29 -2.87
N ILE A 67 14.48 -9.32 -3.91
CA ILE A 67 13.48 -8.28 -4.15
C ILE A 67 12.09 -8.90 -4.26
N THR A 68 11.12 -8.27 -3.60
CA THR A 68 9.70 -8.60 -3.71
C THR A 68 8.85 -7.38 -4.09
N SER A 69 7.56 -7.57 -4.22
CA SER A 69 6.54 -6.53 -4.30
C SER A 69 5.21 -7.08 -3.80
N GLN A 70 4.18 -6.24 -3.80
CA GLN A 70 2.84 -6.66 -3.41
C GLN A 70 2.25 -7.63 -4.44
N GLN A 71 1.50 -8.60 -3.96
CA GLN A 71 0.78 -9.56 -4.80
C GLN A 71 -0.35 -8.89 -5.57
N GLY A 72 -0.54 -9.31 -6.84
CA GLY A 72 -1.62 -8.81 -7.69
C GLY A 72 -1.42 -7.39 -8.23
N VAL A 73 -0.17 -6.88 -8.24
CA VAL A 73 0.17 -5.59 -8.85
C VAL A 73 1.27 -5.75 -9.91
N TYR A 74 1.25 -4.90 -10.93
CA TYR A 74 2.24 -4.89 -12.02
C TYR A 74 3.67 -4.69 -11.54
N LEU A 75 3.86 -4.02 -10.40
CA LEU A 75 5.17 -3.74 -9.80
C LEU A 75 5.99 -5.01 -9.54
N TYR A 76 5.33 -6.14 -9.27
CA TYR A 76 6.01 -7.41 -9.06
C TYR A 76 6.69 -7.92 -10.33
N ASP A 77 6.12 -7.65 -11.49
CA ASP A 77 6.70 -8.06 -12.77
C ASP A 77 7.88 -7.19 -13.20
N LEU A 78 7.92 -5.93 -12.73
CA LEU A 78 9.04 -5.03 -12.95
C LEU A 78 10.35 -5.52 -12.35
N ILE A 79 10.33 -6.41 -11.37
CA ILE A 79 11.55 -7.01 -10.78
C ILE A 79 12.38 -7.73 -11.84
N SER A 80 11.75 -8.28 -12.87
CA SER A 80 12.43 -8.94 -13.98
C SER A 80 13.32 -8.00 -14.81
N GLN A 81 13.14 -6.69 -14.70
CA GLN A 81 13.99 -5.69 -15.35
C GLN A 81 15.32 -5.47 -14.62
N ILE A 82 15.45 -5.97 -13.39
CA ILE A 82 16.65 -5.84 -12.57
C ILE A 82 17.55 -7.06 -12.84
N SER A 83 18.58 -6.87 -13.63
CA SER A 83 19.49 -7.96 -14.02
C SER A 83 20.17 -8.57 -12.78
N GLY A 84 20.06 -9.89 -12.63
CA GLY A 84 20.68 -10.63 -11.53
C GLY A 84 19.95 -10.52 -10.19
N ALA A 85 18.85 -9.79 -10.08
CA ALA A 85 18.05 -9.77 -8.86
C ALA A 85 17.40 -11.15 -8.59
N LYS A 86 17.25 -11.47 -7.32
CA LYS A 86 16.52 -12.65 -6.85
C LYS A 86 15.09 -12.25 -6.56
N LYS A 87 14.18 -12.61 -7.47
CA LYS A 87 12.75 -12.35 -7.33
C LYS A 87 12.16 -13.27 -6.26
N GLU A 88 11.85 -12.70 -5.11
CA GLU A 88 11.22 -13.41 -3.98
C GLU A 88 9.71 -13.49 -4.16
N THR A 89 9.05 -14.37 -3.40
CA THR A 89 7.57 -14.52 -3.45
C THR A 89 6.88 -13.19 -3.13
N ALA A 90 5.87 -12.83 -3.92
CA ALA A 90 5.05 -11.65 -3.68
C ALA A 90 4.33 -11.71 -2.32
N MET A 91 4.21 -10.58 -1.64
CA MET A 91 3.62 -10.47 -0.30
C MET A 91 2.24 -9.82 -0.35
N GLY A 92 1.38 -10.14 0.62
CA GLY A 92 -0.01 -9.71 0.62
C GLY A 92 -0.23 -8.22 0.91
N ASP A 93 0.68 -7.59 1.66
CA ASP A 93 0.56 -6.18 2.06
C ASP A 93 1.91 -5.53 2.38
N PHE A 94 1.90 -4.19 2.46
CA PHE A 94 3.09 -3.40 2.74
C PHE A 94 3.66 -3.61 4.14
N ALA A 95 2.83 -3.93 5.14
CA ALA A 95 3.30 -4.18 6.49
C ALA A 95 4.18 -5.44 6.54
N GLN A 96 3.79 -6.51 5.83
CA GLN A 96 4.61 -7.72 5.69
C GLN A 96 5.93 -7.43 4.98
N MET A 97 5.90 -6.63 3.90
CA MET A 97 7.13 -6.27 3.16
C MET A 97 8.08 -5.44 4.02
N ARG A 98 7.56 -4.44 4.77
CA ARG A 98 8.38 -3.63 5.70
C ARG A 98 8.99 -4.48 6.82
N GLN A 99 8.25 -5.42 7.39
CA GLN A 99 8.77 -6.36 8.39
C GLN A 99 9.85 -7.28 7.80
N ALA A 100 9.63 -7.82 6.60
CA ALA A 100 10.61 -8.67 5.92
C ALA A 100 11.89 -7.90 5.57
N LEU A 101 11.77 -6.62 5.14
CA LEU A 101 12.87 -5.72 4.87
C LEU A 101 13.67 -5.40 6.15
N GLU A 102 12.99 -5.09 7.23
CA GLU A 102 13.61 -4.79 8.53
C GLU A 102 14.34 -6.01 9.08
N ALA A 103 13.77 -7.20 8.95
CA ALA A 103 14.36 -8.47 9.36
C ALA A 103 15.50 -8.95 8.44
N GLY A 104 15.73 -8.32 7.29
CA GLY A 104 16.74 -8.73 6.31
C GLY A 104 16.38 -10.01 5.54
N VAL A 105 15.11 -10.41 5.53
CA VAL A 105 14.61 -11.53 4.71
C VAL A 105 14.65 -11.14 3.22
N ILE A 106 14.32 -9.89 2.93
CA ILE A 106 14.46 -9.24 1.63
C ILE A 106 15.44 -8.07 1.73
N ASP A 107 16.04 -7.68 0.64
CA ASP A 107 16.97 -6.56 0.54
C ASP A 107 16.28 -5.28 0.07
N ALA A 108 15.21 -5.44 -0.72
CA ALA A 108 14.39 -4.34 -1.24
C ALA A 108 12.97 -4.82 -1.56
N TYR A 109 12.04 -3.88 -1.72
CA TYR A 109 10.80 -4.14 -2.43
C TYR A 109 10.47 -3.02 -3.40
N VAL A 110 9.85 -3.39 -4.53
CA VAL A 110 9.35 -2.43 -5.52
C VAL A 110 7.99 -1.92 -5.06
N SER A 111 7.85 -0.61 -5.03
CA SER A 111 6.65 0.10 -4.60
C SER A 111 6.42 1.34 -5.45
N GLU A 112 5.29 1.98 -5.26
CA GLU A 112 5.05 3.30 -5.79
C GLU A 112 5.65 4.38 -4.89
N ARG A 113 6.07 5.51 -5.50
CA ARG A 113 6.72 6.61 -4.82
C ARG A 113 5.99 7.10 -3.55
N PRO A 114 4.65 7.30 -3.53
CA PRO A 114 3.94 7.76 -2.33
C PRO A 114 4.04 6.78 -1.15
N GLU A 115 3.94 5.48 -1.40
CA GLU A 115 4.07 4.45 -0.35
C GLU A 115 5.50 4.43 0.20
N ALA A 116 6.49 4.40 -0.69
CA ALA A 116 7.90 4.36 -0.29
C ALA A 116 8.31 5.60 0.53
N LEU A 117 7.85 6.79 0.15
CA LEU A 117 8.08 8.02 0.91
C LEU A 117 7.38 8.00 2.27
N THR A 118 6.16 7.46 2.32
CA THR A 118 5.43 7.26 3.58
C THR A 118 6.20 6.32 4.50
N ALA A 119 6.68 5.18 3.99
CA ALA A 119 7.46 4.23 4.76
C ALA A 119 8.80 4.83 5.24
N GLU A 120 9.50 5.59 4.40
CA GLU A 120 10.74 6.30 4.76
C GLU A 120 10.48 7.37 5.84
N SER A 121 9.39 8.12 5.72
CA SER A 121 9.00 9.14 6.71
C SER A 121 8.63 8.54 8.06
N ALA A 122 7.92 7.40 8.04
CA ALA A 122 7.47 6.71 9.24
C ALA A 122 8.60 5.97 9.98
N ASN A 123 9.62 5.50 9.26
CA ASN A 123 10.71 4.72 9.84
C ASN A 123 12.07 5.19 9.30
N ALA A 124 12.84 5.84 10.18
CA ALA A 124 14.16 6.38 9.86
C ALA A 124 15.20 5.34 9.37
N LYS A 125 14.93 4.05 9.53
CA LYS A 125 15.78 2.96 9.03
C LYS A 125 15.61 2.70 7.53
N PHE A 126 14.53 3.19 6.92
CA PHE A 126 14.23 2.96 5.51
C PHE A 126 14.72 4.12 4.64
N LYS A 127 14.95 3.83 3.38
CA LYS A 127 15.32 4.79 2.34
C LYS A 127 14.68 4.42 1.02
N MET A 128 14.02 5.38 0.41
CA MET A 128 13.55 5.26 -0.96
C MET A 128 14.73 5.46 -1.93
N ILE A 129 14.81 4.60 -2.92
CA ILE A 129 15.74 4.71 -4.06
C ILE A 129 14.93 4.88 -5.33
N GLN A 130 15.16 5.96 -6.04
CA GLN A 130 14.65 6.19 -7.39
C GLN A 130 15.78 5.93 -8.37
N PRO A 131 15.77 4.80 -9.10
CA PRO A 131 16.86 4.46 -10.02
C PRO A 131 16.81 5.32 -11.28
N GLU A 132 17.96 5.61 -11.86
CA GLU A 132 18.09 6.24 -13.17
C GLU A 132 19.03 5.45 -14.08
N PRO A 133 18.56 5.02 -15.27
CA PRO A 133 17.19 5.09 -15.73
C PRO A 133 16.25 4.27 -14.85
N GLY A 134 14.99 4.74 -14.73
CA GLY A 134 13.96 4.05 -13.97
C GLY A 134 13.44 2.79 -14.66
N PHE A 135 12.43 2.18 -14.05
CA PHE A 135 11.72 1.06 -14.65
C PHE A 135 11.02 1.47 -15.95
N LYS A 136 11.02 0.59 -16.93
CA LYS A 136 10.21 0.74 -18.14
C LYS A 136 8.78 0.31 -17.83
N THR A 137 7.85 1.22 -17.95
CA THR A 137 6.42 1.03 -17.64
C THR A 137 5.54 1.51 -18.78
N GLY A 138 4.33 0.98 -18.88
CA GLY A 138 3.29 1.58 -19.69
C GLY A 138 2.72 2.84 -19.03
N GLU A 139 2.18 3.75 -19.81
CA GLU A 139 1.55 4.98 -19.28
C GLU A 139 0.36 4.65 -18.36
N GLU A 140 -0.41 3.60 -18.69
CA GLU A 140 -1.54 3.16 -17.87
C GLU A 140 -1.10 2.55 -16.54
N ASP A 141 0.08 1.92 -16.48
CA ASP A 141 0.60 1.28 -15.27
C ASP A 141 0.95 2.31 -14.20
N THR A 142 1.49 3.45 -14.61
CA THR A 142 1.87 4.55 -13.71
C THR A 142 0.73 5.48 -13.35
N SER A 143 -0.39 5.42 -14.10
CA SER A 143 -1.60 6.20 -13.81
C SER A 143 -2.34 5.63 -12.62
N ILE A 144 -2.88 6.51 -11.77
CA ILE A 144 -3.73 6.14 -10.63
C ILE A 144 -5.12 6.75 -10.84
N ALA A 145 -6.15 5.91 -10.81
CA ALA A 145 -7.52 6.30 -11.08
C ALA A 145 -8.51 5.68 -10.08
N ILE A 146 -9.70 6.24 -10.01
CA ILE A 146 -10.78 5.72 -9.17
C ILE A 146 -11.48 4.59 -9.92
N GLY A 147 -11.55 3.40 -9.29
CA GLY A 147 -12.30 2.26 -9.82
C GLY A 147 -13.78 2.35 -9.46
N LEU A 148 -14.65 2.14 -10.47
CA LEU A 148 -16.12 2.15 -10.33
C LEU A 148 -16.72 0.93 -11.05
N ARG A 149 -17.98 0.57 -10.75
CA ARG A 149 -18.70 -0.40 -11.56
C ARG A 149 -18.89 0.14 -12.99
N LYS A 150 -18.97 -0.73 -13.97
CA LYS A 150 -19.05 -0.35 -15.40
C LYS A 150 -20.22 0.59 -15.74
N ASP A 151 -21.34 0.43 -15.05
CA ASP A 151 -22.56 1.18 -15.30
C ASP A 151 -22.75 2.32 -14.29
N ASP A 152 -21.69 2.78 -13.64
CA ASP A 152 -21.78 3.81 -12.60
C ASP A 152 -21.88 5.21 -13.26
N GLU A 153 -23.05 5.81 -13.17
CA GLU A 153 -23.35 7.13 -13.76
C GLU A 153 -22.51 8.26 -13.14
N ARG A 154 -21.93 8.04 -11.95
CA ARG A 154 -21.12 9.06 -11.25
C ARG A 154 -19.76 9.31 -11.93
N ILE A 155 -19.33 8.45 -12.84
CA ILE A 155 -18.01 8.56 -13.47
C ILE A 155 -17.80 9.92 -14.18
N SER A 156 -18.82 10.43 -14.84
CA SER A 156 -18.75 11.73 -15.53
C SER A 156 -18.58 12.89 -14.54
N GLN A 157 -19.29 12.84 -13.42
CA GLN A 157 -19.21 13.86 -12.37
C GLN A 157 -17.88 13.81 -11.63
N ILE A 158 -17.36 12.60 -11.38
CA ILE A 158 -16.05 12.38 -10.77
C ILE A 158 -14.96 12.94 -11.70
N ASN A 159 -15.01 12.64 -13.01
CA ASN A 159 -14.05 13.15 -13.97
C ASN A 159 -14.06 14.67 -14.03
N ALA A 160 -15.24 15.29 -14.10
CA ALA A 160 -15.37 16.73 -14.07
C ALA A 160 -14.75 17.34 -12.79
N SER A 161 -14.88 16.68 -11.66
CA SER A 161 -14.27 17.12 -10.40
C SER A 161 -12.75 16.98 -10.41
N ILE A 162 -12.21 15.88 -10.93
CA ILE A 162 -10.75 15.66 -11.07
C ILE A 162 -10.13 16.72 -11.99
N GLU A 163 -10.79 17.05 -13.09
CA GLU A 163 -10.32 18.04 -14.08
C GLU A 163 -10.23 19.47 -13.51
N THR A 164 -10.91 19.77 -12.41
CA THR A 164 -10.77 21.07 -11.72
C THR A 164 -9.46 21.22 -10.97
N ILE A 165 -8.72 20.12 -10.73
CA ILE A 165 -7.48 20.12 -9.99
C ILE A 165 -6.32 19.97 -10.97
N SER A 166 -5.47 20.98 -11.07
CA SER A 166 -4.31 20.92 -11.96
C SER A 166 -3.33 19.80 -11.55
N LYS A 167 -2.49 19.34 -12.49
CA LYS A 167 -1.49 18.30 -12.21
C LYS A 167 -0.51 18.73 -11.12
N GLU A 168 -0.13 19.99 -11.11
CA GLU A 168 0.73 20.61 -10.12
C GLU A 168 0.09 20.56 -8.73
N GLU A 169 -1.20 20.86 -8.63
CA GLU A 169 -1.98 20.76 -7.39
C GLU A 169 -2.12 19.32 -6.92
N GLN A 170 -2.35 18.36 -7.84
CA GLN A 170 -2.41 16.94 -7.51
C GLN A 170 -1.10 16.46 -6.86
N VAL A 171 0.05 16.84 -7.42
CA VAL A 171 1.37 16.52 -6.86
C VAL A 171 1.57 17.20 -5.51
N ALA A 172 1.25 18.50 -5.40
CA ALA A 172 1.39 19.24 -4.15
C ALA A 172 0.49 18.68 -3.03
N LEU A 173 -0.72 18.24 -3.36
CA LEU A 173 -1.63 17.57 -2.42
C LEU A 173 -1.04 16.24 -1.94
N MET A 174 -0.50 15.43 -2.85
CA MET A 174 0.13 14.15 -2.50
C MET A 174 1.34 14.36 -1.58
N ASP A 175 2.25 15.27 -1.94
CA ASP A 175 3.43 15.59 -1.14
C ASP A 175 3.06 16.11 0.26
N ARG A 176 1.99 16.91 0.36
CA ARG A 176 1.47 17.37 1.64
C ARG A 176 0.93 16.21 2.48
N MET A 177 0.12 15.35 1.89
CA MET A 177 -0.46 14.18 2.58
C MET A 177 0.61 13.21 3.07
N ILE A 178 1.68 13.00 2.30
CA ILE A 178 2.82 12.18 2.73
C ILE A 178 3.51 12.80 3.95
N LYS A 179 3.71 14.13 3.96
CA LYS A 179 4.37 14.83 5.07
C LYS A 179 3.52 14.92 6.34
N GLU A 180 2.21 15.03 6.17
CA GLU A 180 1.25 15.18 7.27
C GLU A 180 0.76 13.83 7.83
N GLN A 181 1.16 12.71 7.23
CA GLN A 181 0.83 11.41 7.80
C GLN A 181 1.45 11.31 9.20
N PRO A 182 0.65 10.93 10.23
CA PRO A 182 1.23 10.63 11.54
C PRO A 182 2.27 9.54 11.32
N ALA A 183 3.48 9.77 11.85
CA ALA A 183 4.47 8.70 11.93
C ALA A 183 3.71 7.45 12.42
N GLU A 184 3.78 6.35 11.66
CA GLU A 184 3.29 5.08 12.20
C GLU A 184 3.92 5.00 13.58
N SER A 185 3.09 5.11 14.62
CA SER A 185 3.56 4.79 15.94
C SER A 185 4.12 3.37 15.78
N THR A 186 5.42 3.28 15.62
CA THR A 186 6.14 2.08 15.96
C THR A 186 5.78 1.85 17.41
N THR A 187 4.70 1.17 17.65
CA THR A 187 4.56 0.34 18.82
C THR A 187 5.56 -0.80 18.66
N THR A 188 6.83 -0.44 18.61
CA THR A 188 7.84 -1.08 19.41
C THR A 188 7.58 -0.59 20.83
N GLU A 189 6.37 -0.75 21.34
CA GLU A 189 6.26 -1.14 22.72
C GLU A 189 7.07 -2.43 22.73
N GLU A 190 8.23 -2.31 23.35
CA GLU A 190 9.07 -3.42 23.75
C GLU A 190 8.13 -4.60 24.08
N SER A 191 8.32 -5.73 23.40
CA SER A 191 7.53 -6.95 23.62
C SER A 191 7.85 -7.53 25.02
N ASN A 192 7.85 -6.66 26.03
CA ASN A 192 7.99 -6.91 27.45
C ASN A 192 6.73 -6.52 28.24
N SER A 193 5.65 -6.10 27.57
CA SER A 193 4.36 -6.15 28.23
C SER A 193 3.94 -7.62 28.24
N ASN A 194 4.06 -8.26 29.41
CA ASN A 194 3.61 -9.62 29.59
C ASN A 194 2.17 -9.69 29.07
N PHE A 195 1.82 -10.81 28.43
CA PHE A 195 0.47 -11.13 27.95
C PHE A 195 -0.64 -10.65 28.92
N PHE A 196 -0.42 -10.81 30.23
CA PHE A 196 -1.33 -10.35 31.28
C PHE A 196 -1.50 -8.82 31.35
N GLY A 197 -0.49 -8.02 31.03
CA GLY A 197 -0.61 -6.56 30.97
C GLY A 197 -1.45 -6.10 29.78
N GLN A 198 -1.31 -6.74 28.63
CA GLN A 198 -2.15 -6.47 27.45
C GLN A 198 -3.60 -6.89 27.70
N VAL A 199 -3.84 -8.05 28.30
CA VAL A 199 -5.18 -8.51 28.67
C VAL A 199 -5.81 -7.57 29.70
N ALA A 200 -5.07 -7.12 30.72
CA ALA A 200 -5.57 -6.14 31.68
C ALA A 200 -5.95 -4.81 31.03
N LYS A 201 -5.15 -4.29 30.08
CA LYS A 201 -5.44 -3.08 29.33
C LYS A 201 -6.73 -3.23 28.52
N ILE A 202 -6.87 -4.31 27.76
CA ILE A 202 -8.09 -4.60 26.97
C ILE A 202 -9.32 -4.67 27.88
N LEU A 203 -9.22 -5.33 29.01
CA LEU A 203 -10.31 -5.46 29.99
C LEU A 203 -10.68 -4.10 30.60
N THR A 204 -9.71 -3.25 30.95
CA THR A 204 -9.98 -1.94 31.55
C THR A 204 -10.52 -0.92 30.56
N GLU A 205 -10.07 -0.95 29.30
CA GLU A 205 -10.51 -0.02 28.27
C GLU A 205 -11.87 -0.40 27.66
N ASN A 206 -12.19 -1.70 27.62
CA ASN A 206 -13.39 -2.20 26.94
C ASN A 206 -14.41 -2.89 27.86
N TRP A 207 -14.27 -2.76 29.18
CA TRP A 207 -15.09 -3.49 30.16
C TRP A 207 -16.61 -3.30 29.97
N GLN A 208 -17.04 -2.09 29.57
CA GLN A 208 -18.47 -1.81 29.33
C GLN A 208 -19.01 -2.59 28.12
N GLN A 209 -18.20 -2.74 27.08
CA GLN A 209 -18.59 -3.51 25.88
C GLN A 209 -18.62 -5.02 26.20
N LEU A 210 -17.65 -5.49 27.00
CA LEU A 210 -17.60 -6.89 27.45
C LEU A 210 -18.80 -7.24 28.33
N LEU A 211 -19.21 -6.36 29.25
CA LEU A 211 -20.40 -6.57 30.09
C LEU A 211 -21.69 -6.54 29.27
N ARG A 212 -21.79 -5.65 28.28
CA ARG A 212 -22.95 -5.63 27.36
C ARG A 212 -23.01 -6.93 26.55
N GLY A 213 -21.91 -7.40 26.00
CA GLY A 213 -21.85 -8.67 25.28
C GLY A 213 -22.23 -9.87 26.13
N ALA A 214 -21.70 -9.94 27.35
CA ALA A 214 -22.06 -11.01 28.32
C ALA A 214 -23.56 -10.94 28.71
N GLY A 215 -24.11 -9.74 28.93
CA GLY A 215 -25.53 -9.55 29.22
C GLY A 215 -26.45 -10.01 28.08
N ILE A 216 -26.11 -9.71 26.83
CA ILE A 216 -26.85 -10.16 25.65
C ILE A 216 -26.77 -11.69 25.52
N THR A 217 -25.59 -12.27 25.73
CA THR A 217 -25.40 -13.73 25.66
C THR A 217 -26.23 -14.46 26.71
N LEU A 218 -26.30 -13.95 27.94
CA LEU A 218 -27.14 -14.50 29.00
C LEU A 218 -28.64 -14.38 28.67
N LEU A 219 -29.09 -13.25 28.12
CA LEU A 219 -30.46 -13.05 27.69
C LEU A 219 -30.90 -14.05 26.59
N ILE A 220 -30.02 -14.31 25.61
CA ILE A 220 -30.29 -15.28 24.53
C ILE A 220 -30.27 -16.72 25.05
N SER A 221 -29.52 -17.01 26.11
CA SER A 221 -29.41 -18.38 26.66
C SER A 221 -30.58 -18.76 27.58
N ILE A 222 -31.47 -17.82 27.95
CA ILE A 222 -32.62 -18.02 28.83
C ILE A 222 -33.95 -18.15 28.03
N ILE A 223 -33.91 -17.88 26.73
CA ILE A 223 -35.02 -18.08 25.77
C ILE A 223 -34.87 -19.43 25.09
#